data_073d1bdc139f48acd08d8fc810293873
#
_entry.id   073d1bdc139f48acd08d8fc810293873
#
_cell.length_a   1.000
_cell.length_b   1.000
_cell.length_c   1.000
_cell.angle_alpha   90.00
_cell.angle_beta   90.00
_cell.angle_gamma   90.00
#
_symmetry.space_group_name_H-M   'P 1'
#
loop_
_entity.id
_entity.type
_entity.pdbx_description
1 polymer ?
#
loop_
_entity_poly.entity_id
_entity_poly.type
_entity_poly.pdbx_seq_one_letter_code
_entity_poly.pdbx_strand_id
1 'polypeptide(L)'
;MSEYSPPLIHRKPETHLWWLTALLIALNIGVFAWQILTGVDASQPSTRDAILWGADYAPLTFLEQPQRLFSSMFFHFGMIHLMLNMWALYIFGSVAEQLFGRPYFLGLYVLAGLMGSLLSGYLQIQDSLEILAHGLTSPDLLPSVSAGASGAVMGLGASLTVLSLLPRLPKQRFLLDKKTLLLVMGLNLFMGFMISGINNAAHIGGMVMGAALAALWYIGQKLHKSALFSLLALTGAAIISWLFYQYCLQQVQMLAPLWQEILQMMRQQLQL
;
A
#
# COMPACT_ATOMS: atom_id res chain seq x y z
N MET A 1 8.21 -9.13 -48.68
CA MET A 1 7.72 -10.01 -47.60
C MET A 1 7.04 -9.13 -46.58
N SER A 2 5.70 -9.09 -46.57
CA SER A 2 4.93 -8.33 -45.58
C SER A 2 5.03 -9.05 -44.23
N GLU A 3 5.61 -8.39 -43.23
CA GLU A 3 5.57 -8.88 -41.84
C GLU A 3 4.11 -8.92 -41.39
N TYR A 4 3.55 -10.10 -41.29
CA TYR A 4 2.25 -10.33 -40.68
C TYR A 4 2.40 -10.13 -39.17
N SER A 5 2.05 -8.92 -38.69
CA SER A 5 1.88 -8.67 -37.27
C SER A 5 0.53 -9.25 -36.86
N PRO A 6 0.48 -10.28 -36.01
CA PRO A 6 -0.81 -10.81 -35.55
C PRO A 6 -1.58 -9.71 -34.82
N PRO A 7 -2.93 -9.65 -34.97
CA PRO A 7 -3.73 -8.63 -34.31
C PRO A 7 -3.51 -8.71 -32.79
N LEU A 8 -3.29 -7.54 -32.16
CA LEU A 8 -3.19 -7.39 -30.72
C LEU A 8 -4.57 -7.77 -30.11
N ILE A 9 -4.71 -9.01 -29.68
CA ILE A 9 -5.90 -9.45 -29.00
C ILE A 9 -5.87 -8.83 -27.61
N HIS A 10 -6.68 -7.79 -27.38
CA HIS A 10 -7.05 -7.32 -26.04
C HIS A 10 -7.90 -8.43 -25.37
N ARG A 11 -7.24 -9.47 -24.87
CA ARG A 11 -7.94 -10.46 -24.04
C ARG A 11 -8.29 -9.80 -22.73
N LYS A 12 -9.60 -9.70 -22.44
CA LYS A 12 -10.07 -9.38 -21.09
C LYS A 12 -9.50 -10.41 -20.13
N PRO A 13 -9.06 -10.01 -18.92
CA PRO A 13 -8.61 -10.95 -17.90
C PRO A 13 -9.70 -12.00 -17.65
N GLU A 14 -9.38 -13.28 -17.82
CA GLU A 14 -10.31 -14.37 -17.51
C GLU A 14 -10.37 -14.54 -15.99
N THR A 15 -11.57 -14.53 -15.40
CA THR A 15 -11.77 -14.48 -13.93
C THR A 15 -11.09 -15.59 -13.17
N HIS A 16 -11.00 -16.81 -13.73
CA HIS A 16 -10.27 -17.92 -13.10
C HIS A 16 -8.74 -17.70 -13.02
N LEU A 17 -8.20 -16.71 -13.74
CA LEU A 17 -6.77 -16.38 -13.73
C LEU A 17 -6.40 -15.32 -12.68
N TRP A 18 -7.38 -14.62 -12.09
CA TRP A 18 -7.18 -13.55 -11.10
C TRP A 18 -8.05 -13.72 -9.85
N TRP A 19 -8.30 -14.97 -9.44
CA TRP A 19 -9.17 -15.26 -8.30
C TRP A 19 -8.61 -14.74 -6.96
N LEU A 20 -7.29 -14.61 -6.82
CA LEU A 20 -6.67 -14.07 -5.60
C LEU A 20 -6.94 -12.56 -5.48
N THR A 21 -6.90 -11.83 -6.59
CA THR A 21 -7.36 -10.43 -6.67
C THR A 21 -8.83 -10.33 -6.26
N ALA A 22 -9.69 -11.22 -6.79
CA ALA A 22 -11.10 -11.26 -6.42
C ALA A 22 -11.29 -11.57 -4.93
N LEU A 23 -10.49 -12.47 -4.37
CA LEU A 23 -10.50 -12.79 -2.93
C LEU A 23 -10.10 -11.58 -2.08
N LEU A 24 -9.05 -10.84 -2.46
CA LEU A 24 -8.64 -9.62 -1.76
C LEU A 24 -9.72 -8.54 -1.82
N ILE A 25 -10.39 -8.38 -2.97
CA ILE A 25 -11.54 -7.47 -3.10
C ILE A 25 -12.67 -7.92 -2.18
N ALA A 26 -13.04 -9.19 -2.22
CA ALA A 26 -14.11 -9.74 -1.38
C ALA A 26 -13.80 -9.60 0.11
N LEU A 27 -12.54 -9.79 0.53
CA LEU A 27 -12.10 -9.60 1.91
C LEU A 27 -12.27 -8.14 2.35
N ASN A 28 -11.81 -7.18 1.56
CA ASN A 28 -11.97 -5.75 1.87
C ASN A 28 -13.45 -5.34 1.96
N ILE A 29 -14.27 -5.77 0.99
CA ILE A 29 -15.72 -5.53 1.01
C ILE A 29 -16.37 -6.19 2.23
N GLY A 30 -15.98 -7.43 2.56
CA GLY A 30 -16.50 -8.17 3.70
C GLY A 30 -16.15 -7.50 5.04
N VAL A 31 -14.91 -7.06 5.21
CA VAL A 31 -14.48 -6.28 6.39
C VAL A 31 -15.26 -4.98 6.50
N PHE A 32 -15.40 -4.24 5.40
CA PHE A 32 -16.17 -2.98 5.38
C PHE A 32 -17.65 -3.19 5.70
N ALA A 33 -18.27 -4.23 5.13
CA ALA A 33 -19.64 -4.59 5.47
C ALA A 33 -19.80 -4.94 6.96
N TRP A 34 -18.83 -5.65 7.52
CA TRP A 34 -18.81 -5.97 8.95
C TRP A 34 -18.68 -4.70 9.82
N GLN A 35 -17.85 -3.74 9.41
CA GLN A 35 -17.73 -2.44 10.08
C GLN A 35 -19.08 -1.71 10.14
N ILE A 36 -19.80 -1.64 9.02
CA ILE A 36 -21.14 -1.03 8.96
C ILE A 36 -22.12 -1.76 9.87
N LEU A 37 -22.14 -3.09 9.83
CA LEU A 37 -23.04 -3.90 10.66
C LEU A 37 -22.76 -3.73 12.17
N THR A 38 -21.56 -3.32 12.56
CA THR A 38 -21.19 -3.00 13.95
C THR A 38 -21.37 -1.53 14.32
N GLY A 39 -21.94 -0.71 13.41
CA GLY A 39 -22.32 0.67 13.69
C GLY A 39 -21.36 1.74 13.18
N VAL A 40 -20.33 1.36 12.39
CA VAL A 40 -19.45 2.34 11.75
C VAL A 40 -20.20 3.05 10.62
N ASP A 41 -20.09 4.38 10.53
CA ASP A 41 -20.71 5.16 9.47
C ASP A 41 -20.09 4.81 8.11
N ALA A 42 -20.94 4.47 7.15
CA ALA A 42 -20.51 4.05 5.81
C ALA A 42 -19.94 5.18 4.96
N SER A 43 -20.22 6.42 5.27
CA SER A 43 -19.81 7.60 4.49
C SER A 43 -18.66 8.37 5.15
N GLN A 44 -18.70 8.51 6.48
CA GLN A 44 -17.74 9.26 7.26
C GLN A 44 -17.38 8.54 8.58
N PRO A 45 -16.63 7.44 8.55
CA PRO A 45 -16.18 6.77 9.75
C PRO A 45 -15.42 7.73 10.67
N SER A 46 -15.68 7.64 11.98
CA SER A 46 -14.97 8.45 12.94
C SER A 46 -13.53 8.01 13.15
N THR A 47 -12.67 8.90 13.65
CA THR A 47 -11.30 8.55 14.08
C THR A 47 -11.32 7.44 15.13
N ARG A 48 -12.31 7.45 16.03
CA ARG A 48 -12.52 6.39 17.02
C ARG A 48 -12.72 5.04 16.35
N ASP A 49 -13.62 4.97 15.37
CA ASP A 49 -13.89 3.73 14.63
C ASP A 49 -12.63 3.24 13.91
N ALA A 50 -11.90 4.15 13.24
CA ALA A 50 -10.66 3.82 12.56
C ALA A 50 -9.63 3.19 13.54
N ILE A 51 -9.44 3.78 14.72
CA ILE A 51 -8.54 3.24 15.75
C ILE A 51 -9.01 1.88 16.25
N LEU A 52 -10.30 1.71 16.54
CA LEU A 52 -10.86 0.43 17.01
C LEU A 52 -10.72 -0.69 15.98
N TRP A 53 -10.82 -0.35 14.69
CA TRP A 53 -10.71 -1.29 13.58
C TRP A 53 -9.28 -1.49 13.06
N GLY A 54 -8.27 -1.00 13.77
CA GLY A 54 -6.88 -1.30 13.49
C GLY A 54 -6.25 -0.44 12.39
N ALA A 55 -6.75 0.77 12.16
CA ALA A 55 -6.08 1.76 11.34
C ALA A 55 -4.70 2.11 11.92
N ASP A 56 -3.76 2.48 11.07
CA ASP A 56 -2.42 2.87 11.44
C ASP A 56 -2.44 4.26 12.11
N TYR A 57 -1.81 4.33 13.27
CA TYR A 57 -1.57 5.55 14.03
C TYR A 57 -0.19 5.39 14.68
N ALA A 58 0.80 6.13 14.21
CA ALA A 58 2.20 5.86 14.54
C ALA A 58 2.49 5.69 16.03
N PRO A 59 1.99 6.56 16.97
CA PRO A 59 2.19 6.34 18.39
C PRO A 59 1.70 4.97 18.88
N LEU A 60 0.51 4.56 18.45
CA LEU A 60 -0.08 3.28 18.86
C LEU A 60 0.61 2.09 18.16
N THR A 61 0.92 2.25 16.89
CA THR A 61 1.57 1.22 16.06
C THR A 61 2.96 0.86 16.57
N PHE A 62 3.78 1.85 16.85
CA PHE A 62 5.19 1.61 17.23
C PHE A 62 5.40 1.39 18.73
N LEU A 63 4.49 1.86 19.59
CA LEU A 63 4.62 1.61 21.04
C LEU A 63 3.94 0.32 21.49
N GLU A 64 2.78 -0.04 20.91
CA GLU A 64 1.93 -1.08 21.48
C GLU A 64 1.44 -2.14 20.48
N GLN A 65 1.10 -1.75 19.24
CA GLN A 65 0.30 -2.56 18.32
C GLN A 65 0.87 -2.63 16.90
N PRO A 66 2.05 -3.27 16.69
CA PRO A 66 2.72 -3.31 15.39
C PRO A 66 1.90 -3.98 14.29
N GLN A 67 0.92 -4.83 14.64
CA GLN A 67 0.00 -5.43 13.66
C GLN A 67 -0.80 -4.39 12.86
N ARG A 68 -0.88 -3.13 13.32
CA ARG A 68 -1.55 -2.03 12.61
C ARG A 68 -0.88 -1.69 11.28
N LEU A 69 0.41 -1.96 11.13
CA LEU A 69 1.09 -1.87 9.84
C LEU A 69 0.41 -2.73 8.75
N PHE A 70 -0.22 -3.83 9.15
CA PHE A 70 -0.93 -4.73 8.25
C PHE A 70 -2.45 -4.53 8.28
N SER A 71 -3.06 -4.46 9.48
CA SER A 71 -4.52 -4.37 9.62
C SER A 71 -5.10 -3.08 9.02
N SER A 72 -4.33 -1.99 9.01
CA SER A 72 -4.72 -0.72 8.39
C SER A 72 -5.06 -0.84 6.91
N MET A 73 -4.50 -1.82 6.21
CA MET A 73 -4.77 -2.07 4.80
C MET A 73 -6.24 -2.46 4.51
N PHE A 74 -7.00 -2.85 5.54
CA PHE A 74 -8.38 -3.36 5.41
C PHE A 74 -9.45 -2.40 5.96
N PHE A 75 -9.07 -1.31 6.61
CA PHE A 75 -10.00 -0.26 6.99
C PHE A 75 -10.09 0.80 5.89
N HIS A 76 -11.32 1.30 5.62
CA HIS A 76 -11.53 2.35 4.62
C HIS A 76 -12.38 3.48 5.18
N PHE A 77 -11.94 4.72 4.90
CA PHE A 77 -12.65 5.94 5.32
C PHE A 77 -13.86 6.20 4.40
N GLY A 78 -14.85 5.32 4.47
CA GLY A 78 -16.12 5.42 3.79
C GLY A 78 -16.19 4.71 2.44
N MET A 79 -17.42 4.63 1.92
CA MET A 79 -17.77 3.86 0.71
C MET A 79 -16.99 4.30 -0.53
N ILE A 80 -16.82 5.60 -0.74
CA ILE A 80 -16.10 6.12 -1.92
C ILE A 80 -14.63 5.68 -1.88
N HIS A 81 -14.00 5.76 -0.71
CA HIS A 81 -12.61 5.33 -0.54
C HIS A 81 -12.46 3.82 -0.82
N LEU A 82 -13.36 3.00 -0.28
CA LEU A 82 -13.39 1.57 -0.60
C LEU A 82 -13.56 1.32 -2.09
N MET A 83 -14.57 1.94 -2.72
CA MET A 83 -14.86 1.73 -4.15
C MET A 83 -13.67 2.07 -5.05
N LEU A 84 -13.00 3.19 -4.79
CA LEU A 84 -11.82 3.60 -5.57
C LEU A 84 -10.67 2.62 -5.38
N ASN A 85 -10.42 2.15 -4.16
CA ASN A 85 -9.40 1.13 -3.89
C ASN A 85 -9.72 -0.20 -4.57
N MET A 86 -10.96 -0.68 -4.48
CA MET A 86 -11.36 -1.96 -5.09
C MET A 86 -11.34 -1.89 -6.61
N TRP A 87 -11.72 -0.75 -7.18
CA TRP A 87 -11.62 -0.55 -8.62
C TRP A 87 -10.17 -0.55 -9.11
N ALA A 88 -9.29 0.17 -8.42
CA ALA A 88 -7.86 0.17 -8.74
C ALA A 88 -7.22 -1.22 -8.51
N LEU A 89 -7.60 -1.92 -7.43
CA LEU A 89 -7.18 -3.30 -7.18
C LEU A 89 -7.65 -4.25 -8.27
N TYR A 90 -8.88 -4.10 -8.78
CA TYR A 90 -9.34 -4.87 -9.92
C TYR A 90 -8.50 -4.62 -11.17
N ILE A 91 -8.25 -3.36 -11.51
CA ILE A 91 -7.48 -2.99 -12.72
C ILE A 91 -6.03 -3.47 -12.63
N PHE A 92 -5.33 -3.14 -11.56
CA PHE A 92 -3.91 -3.47 -11.44
C PHE A 92 -3.70 -4.92 -10.98
N GLY A 93 -4.50 -5.39 -10.03
CA GLY A 93 -4.34 -6.71 -9.44
C GLY A 93 -4.63 -7.83 -10.43
N SER A 94 -5.71 -7.71 -11.22
CA SER A 94 -6.06 -8.73 -12.21
C SER A 94 -4.96 -8.94 -13.27
N VAL A 95 -4.26 -7.89 -13.64
CA VAL A 95 -3.12 -7.95 -14.58
C VAL A 95 -1.87 -8.44 -13.86
N ALA A 96 -1.56 -7.90 -12.68
CA ALA A 96 -0.37 -8.24 -11.91
C ALA A 96 -0.37 -9.71 -11.48
N GLU A 97 -1.52 -10.26 -11.01
CA GLU A 97 -1.64 -11.67 -10.64
C GLU A 97 -1.31 -12.61 -11.79
N GLN A 98 -1.82 -12.30 -13.01
CA GLN A 98 -1.56 -13.11 -14.20
C GLN A 98 -0.14 -12.97 -14.73
N LEU A 99 0.49 -11.82 -14.50
CA LEU A 99 1.83 -11.52 -15.00
C LEU A 99 2.92 -12.09 -14.09
N PHE A 100 2.81 -11.84 -12.78
CA PHE A 100 3.80 -12.25 -11.79
C PHE A 100 3.58 -13.69 -11.26
N GLY A 101 2.36 -14.20 -11.38
CA GLY A 101 1.93 -15.42 -10.71
C GLY A 101 1.52 -15.16 -9.25
N ARG A 102 0.62 -16.01 -8.75
CA ARG A 102 -0.07 -15.83 -7.46
C ARG A 102 0.84 -15.62 -6.25
N PRO A 103 1.88 -16.45 -6.02
CA PRO A 103 2.72 -16.27 -4.83
C PRO A 103 3.47 -14.93 -4.85
N TYR A 104 4.01 -14.55 -6.01
CA TYR A 104 4.72 -13.29 -6.14
C TYR A 104 3.79 -12.08 -6.04
N PHE A 105 2.63 -12.15 -6.67
CA PHE A 105 1.59 -11.13 -6.59
C PHE A 105 1.18 -10.87 -5.13
N LEU A 106 0.91 -11.93 -4.35
CA LEU A 106 0.53 -11.78 -2.95
C LEU A 106 1.66 -11.18 -2.11
N GLY A 107 2.90 -11.65 -2.30
CA GLY A 107 4.07 -11.09 -1.64
C GLY A 107 4.28 -9.61 -1.98
N LEU A 108 4.15 -9.25 -3.26
CA LEU A 108 4.25 -7.86 -3.71
C LEU A 108 3.16 -6.98 -3.08
N TYR A 109 1.90 -7.44 -3.09
CA TYR A 109 0.77 -6.72 -2.49
C TYR A 109 1.01 -6.44 -1.00
N VAL A 110 1.36 -7.47 -0.23
CA VAL A 110 1.58 -7.36 1.22
C VAL A 110 2.80 -6.48 1.53
N LEU A 111 3.95 -6.72 0.87
CA LEU A 111 5.18 -5.97 1.13
C LEU A 111 5.08 -4.50 0.70
N ALA A 112 4.38 -4.22 -0.40
CA ALA A 112 4.11 -2.85 -0.81
C ALA A 112 3.20 -2.12 0.19
N GLY A 113 2.15 -2.79 0.70
CA GLY A 113 1.30 -2.22 1.75
C GLY A 113 2.06 -1.96 3.05
N LEU A 114 2.84 -2.93 3.51
CA LEU A 114 3.68 -2.79 4.70
C LEU A 114 4.70 -1.65 4.56
N MET A 115 5.38 -1.54 3.43
CA MET A 115 6.32 -0.45 3.18
C MET A 115 5.61 0.91 3.12
N GLY A 116 4.39 0.94 2.61
CA GLY A 116 3.54 2.13 2.65
C GLY A 116 3.26 2.58 4.08
N SER A 117 2.78 1.68 4.93
CA SER A 117 2.54 1.98 6.35
C SER A 117 3.82 2.36 7.08
N LEU A 118 4.94 1.66 6.82
CA LEU A 118 6.24 1.99 7.43
C LEU A 118 6.74 3.38 7.03
N LEU A 119 6.65 3.76 5.76
CA LEU A 119 7.07 5.09 5.32
C LEU A 119 6.17 6.18 5.90
N SER A 120 4.87 5.95 5.96
CA SER A 120 3.93 6.84 6.64
C SER A 120 4.29 7.04 8.10
N GLY A 121 4.49 5.94 8.82
CA GLY A 121 4.89 5.98 10.23
C GLY A 121 6.24 6.66 10.44
N TYR A 122 7.21 6.44 9.56
CA TYR A 122 8.52 7.10 9.61
C TYR A 122 8.40 8.62 9.47
N LEU A 123 7.58 9.14 8.56
CA LEU A 123 7.39 10.58 8.43
C LEU A 123 6.73 11.16 9.69
N GLN A 124 5.73 10.49 10.26
CA GLN A 124 5.13 10.91 11.53
C GLN A 124 6.14 10.90 12.70
N ILE A 125 7.13 9.99 12.68
CA ILE A 125 8.25 10.01 13.61
C ILE A 125 9.08 11.28 13.41
N GLN A 126 9.43 11.64 12.16
CA GLN A 126 10.20 12.85 11.87
C GLN A 126 9.46 14.13 12.30
N ASP A 127 8.16 14.22 11.98
CA ASP A 127 7.29 15.32 12.40
C ASP A 127 7.25 15.44 13.95
N SER A 128 7.15 14.31 14.66
CA SER A 128 7.17 14.29 16.12
C SER A 128 8.52 14.66 16.73
N LEU A 129 9.64 14.32 16.06
CA LEU A 129 10.98 14.78 16.46
C LEU A 129 11.13 16.29 16.26
N GLU A 130 10.51 16.85 15.22
CA GLU A 130 10.47 18.30 15.01
C GLU A 130 9.68 19.00 16.13
N ILE A 131 8.53 18.43 16.53
CA ILE A 131 7.75 18.93 17.68
C ILE A 131 8.61 18.90 18.95
N LEU A 132 9.36 17.82 19.18
CA LEU A 132 10.21 17.69 20.37
C LEU A 132 11.35 18.71 20.38
N ALA A 133 11.91 19.05 19.21
CA ALA A 133 13.02 19.99 19.08
C ALA A 133 12.60 21.46 19.12
N HIS A 134 11.45 21.79 18.53
CA HIS A 134 11.03 23.18 18.26
C HIS A 134 9.67 23.55 18.84
N GLY A 135 8.96 22.61 19.49
CA GLY A 135 7.57 22.76 19.90
C GLY A 135 6.60 22.55 18.71
N LEU A 136 5.31 22.60 19.01
CA LEU A 136 4.26 22.46 18.00
C LEU A 136 4.15 23.75 17.17
N THR A 137 4.80 23.77 16.00
CA THR A 137 4.81 24.92 15.08
C THR A 137 3.65 24.88 14.08
N SER A 138 3.13 23.67 13.78
CA SER A 138 1.96 23.47 12.91
C SER A 138 1.14 22.27 13.40
N PRO A 139 -0.20 22.32 13.33
CA PRO A 139 -1.06 21.16 13.60
C PRO A 139 -0.78 19.95 12.70
N ASP A 140 -0.25 20.16 11.50
CA ASP A 140 0.06 19.10 10.53
C ASP A 140 1.20 18.19 11.00
N LEU A 141 2.01 18.62 11.98
CA LEU A 141 3.05 17.80 12.60
C LEU A 141 2.49 16.75 13.58
N LEU A 142 1.24 16.90 14.02
CA LEU A 142 0.62 15.93 14.92
C LEU A 142 0.40 14.58 14.20
N PRO A 143 0.68 13.45 14.88
CA PRO A 143 0.42 12.13 14.30
C PRO A 143 -1.03 11.98 13.84
N SER A 144 -1.21 11.45 12.64
CA SER A 144 -2.52 11.28 12.01
C SER A 144 -2.85 9.80 11.79
N VAL A 145 -4.15 9.50 11.79
CA VAL A 145 -4.64 8.13 11.52
C VAL A 145 -4.69 7.90 10.02
N SER A 146 -4.17 6.78 9.56
CA SER A 146 -4.20 6.38 8.16
C SER A 146 -4.65 4.94 7.96
N ALA A 147 -5.33 4.67 6.86
CA ALA A 147 -5.78 3.33 6.49
C ALA A 147 -6.15 3.24 5.01
N GLY A 148 -6.28 2.03 4.53
CA GLY A 148 -6.69 1.69 3.17
C GLY A 148 -5.72 0.76 2.45
N ALA A 149 -6.23 0.03 1.49
CA ALA A 149 -5.43 -0.85 0.63
C ALA A 149 -4.52 -0.08 -0.33
N SER A 150 -4.61 1.27 -0.36
CA SER A 150 -4.02 2.09 -1.42
C SER A 150 -2.50 1.98 -1.53
N GLY A 151 -1.75 1.84 -0.42
CA GLY A 151 -0.31 1.60 -0.47
C GLY A 151 0.06 0.34 -1.27
N ALA A 152 -0.63 -0.77 -1.00
CA ALA A 152 -0.46 -2.02 -1.75
C ALA A 152 -0.88 -1.88 -3.22
N VAL A 153 -2.02 -1.23 -3.47
CA VAL A 153 -2.56 -0.99 -4.82
C VAL A 153 -1.62 -0.11 -5.65
N MET A 154 -1.07 0.94 -5.04
CA MET A 154 -0.07 1.80 -5.68
C MET A 154 1.22 1.04 -5.97
N GLY A 155 1.62 0.09 -5.11
CA GLY A 155 2.72 -0.83 -5.39
C GLY A 155 2.47 -1.71 -6.60
N LEU A 156 1.27 -2.26 -6.75
CA LEU A 156 0.88 -3.00 -7.96
C LEU A 156 0.94 -2.11 -9.21
N GLY A 157 0.38 -0.92 -9.14
CA GLY A 157 0.42 0.06 -10.24
C GLY A 157 1.86 0.42 -10.65
N ALA A 158 2.73 0.71 -9.67
CA ALA A 158 4.14 1.00 -9.91
C ALA A 158 4.88 -0.19 -10.53
N SER A 159 4.60 -1.41 -10.07
CA SER A 159 5.19 -2.63 -10.64
C SER A 159 4.85 -2.80 -12.13
N LEU A 160 3.60 -2.60 -12.49
CA LEU A 160 3.16 -2.63 -13.88
C LEU A 160 3.76 -1.48 -14.71
N THR A 161 3.87 -0.29 -14.10
CA THR A 161 4.49 0.88 -14.74
C THR A 161 5.96 0.62 -15.07
N VAL A 162 6.75 0.09 -14.13
CA VAL A 162 8.15 -0.29 -14.37
C VAL A 162 8.25 -1.29 -15.52
N LEU A 163 7.42 -2.34 -15.52
CA LEU A 163 7.43 -3.32 -16.61
C LEU A 163 6.99 -2.74 -17.96
N SER A 164 6.15 -1.71 -17.98
CA SER A 164 5.75 -1.02 -19.20
C SER A 164 6.87 -0.19 -19.83
N LEU A 165 7.85 0.24 -19.02
CA LEU A 165 9.03 1.01 -19.44
C LEU A 165 10.19 0.12 -19.89
N LEU A 166 10.18 -1.15 -19.51
CA LEU A 166 11.22 -2.11 -19.84
C LEU A 166 10.92 -2.87 -21.14
N PRO A 167 11.94 -3.38 -21.85
CA PRO A 167 11.74 -4.22 -23.03
C PRO A 167 10.83 -5.40 -22.74
N ARG A 168 9.87 -5.65 -23.62
CA ARG A 168 8.88 -6.72 -23.46
C ARG A 168 9.54 -8.10 -23.32
N LEU A 169 9.06 -8.88 -22.37
CA LEU A 169 9.48 -10.28 -22.21
C LEU A 169 8.78 -11.15 -23.25
N PRO A 170 9.47 -12.18 -23.81
CA PRO A 170 8.89 -13.05 -24.86
C PRO A 170 7.58 -13.75 -24.45
N LYS A 171 7.42 -14.07 -23.14
CA LYS A 171 6.23 -14.73 -22.60
C LYS A 171 5.19 -13.78 -22.01
N GLN A 172 5.39 -12.48 -22.11
CA GLN A 172 4.47 -11.47 -21.57
C GLN A 172 3.18 -11.43 -22.39
N ARG A 173 2.06 -11.81 -21.76
CA ARG A 173 0.75 -11.93 -22.41
C ARG A 173 0.02 -10.60 -22.57
N PHE A 174 0.33 -9.60 -21.71
CA PHE A 174 -0.36 -8.31 -21.70
C PHE A 174 0.51 -7.23 -22.33
N LEU A 175 -0.13 -6.38 -23.12
CA LEU A 175 0.43 -5.10 -23.53
C LEU A 175 0.13 -4.09 -22.43
N LEU A 176 1.18 -3.58 -21.77
CA LEU A 176 1.06 -2.56 -20.75
C LEU A 176 1.17 -1.18 -21.41
N ASP A 177 0.08 -0.41 -21.37
CA ASP A 177 0.12 0.96 -21.88
C ASP A 177 0.77 1.90 -20.87
N LYS A 178 2.03 2.23 -21.14
CA LYS A 178 2.84 3.11 -20.27
C LYS A 178 2.23 4.50 -20.06
N LYS A 179 1.54 5.05 -21.06
CA LYS A 179 0.94 6.39 -20.96
C LYS A 179 -0.20 6.37 -19.95
N THR A 180 -1.10 5.40 -20.07
CA THR A 180 -2.23 5.23 -19.15
C THR A 180 -1.72 4.92 -17.73
N LEU A 181 -0.74 4.02 -17.57
CA LEU A 181 -0.18 3.70 -16.26
C LEU A 181 0.44 4.92 -15.58
N LEU A 182 1.30 5.65 -16.29
CA LEU A 182 1.93 6.87 -15.77
C LEU A 182 0.89 7.95 -15.43
N LEU A 183 -0.13 8.12 -16.28
CA LEU A 183 -1.21 9.07 -16.04
C LEU A 183 -2.00 8.71 -14.77
N VAL A 184 -2.41 7.45 -14.64
CA VAL A 184 -3.19 7.00 -13.47
C VAL A 184 -2.36 7.11 -12.19
N MET A 185 -1.09 6.70 -12.21
CA MET A 185 -0.19 6.82 -11.06
C MET A 185 0.06 8.28 -10.66
N GLY A 186 0.33 9.14 -11.67
CA GLY A 186 0.52 10.58 -11.44
C GLY A 186 -0.74 11.26 -10.90
N LEU A 187 -1.91 10.90 -11.44
CA LEU A 187 -3.19 11.43 -10.97
C LEU A 187 -3.49 11.04 -9.52
N ASN A 188 -3.21 9.77 -9.14
CA ASN A 188 -3.39 9.32 -7.76
C ASN A 188 -2.49 10.09 -6.79
N LEU A 189 -1.21 10.30 -7.13
CA LEU A 189 -0.31 11.11 -6.30
C LEU A 189 -0.77 12.57 -6.22
N PHE A 190 -1.17 13.15 -7.36
CA PHE A 190 -1.67 14.52 -7.41
C PHE A 190 -2.92 14.70 -6.52
N MET A 191 -3.87 13.76 -6.61
CA MET A 191 -5.06 13.77 -5.75
C MET A 191 -4.69 13.67 -4.26
N GLY A 192 -3.65 12.93 -3.93
CA GLY A 192 -3.14 12.84 -2.56
C GLY A 192 -2.55 14.14 -2.01
N PHE A 193 -2.10 15.07 -2.87
CA PHE A 193 -1.71 16.42 -2.45
C PHE A 193 -2.90 17.39 -2.39
N MET A 194 -3.96 17.12 -3.15
CA MET A 194 -5.14 18.00 -3.22
C MET A 194 -6.20 17.67 -2.18
N ILE A 195 -6.30 16.43 -1.75
CA ILE A 195 -7.34 15.94 -0.84
C ILE A 195 -6.71 15.65 0.51
N SER A 196 -7.10 16.41 1.53
CA SER A 196 -6.71 16.13 2.92
C SER A 196 -7.18 14.74 3.35
N GLY A 197 -6.33 14.01 4.07
CA GLY A 197 -6.62 12.65 4.54
C GLY A 197 -6.14 11.53 3.60
N ILE A 198 -5.67 11.84 2.39
CA ILE A 198 -4.96 10.87 1.56
C ILE A 198 -3.47 10.82 1.97
N ASN A 199 -3.00 9.65 2.35
CA ASN A 199 -1.64 9.47 2.82
C ASN A 199 -0.66 9.22 1.66
N ASN A 200 -0.07 10.29 1.13
CA ASN A 200 0.91 10.20 0.05
C ASN A 200 2.19 9.44 0.45
N ALA A 201 2.59 9.49 1.72
CA ALA A 201 3.73 8.71 2.18
C ALA A 201 3.49 7.21 2.03
N ALA A 202 2.29 6.74 2.38
CA ALA A 202 1.89 5.35 2.18
C ALA A 202 1.87 4.96 0.69
N HIS A 203 1.40 5.85 -0.19
CA HIS A 203 1.43 5.64 -1.64
C HIS A 203 2.86 5.52 -2.15
N ILE A 204 3.74 6.46 -1.80
CA ILE A 204 5.14 6.48 -2.24
C ILE A 204 5.89 5.25 -1.73
N GLY A 205 5.72 4.88 -0.45
CA GLY A 205 6.33 3.67 0.12
C GLY A 205 5.93 2.40 -0.64
N GLY A 206 4.64 2.27 -0.92
CA GLY A 206 4.12 1.16 -1.72
C GLY A 206 4.68 1.15 -3.15
N MET A 207 4.70 2.32 -3.82
CA MET A 207 5.26 2.47 -5.17
C MET A 207 6.74 2.09 -5.25
N VAL A 208 7.56 2.55 -4.32
CA VAL A 208 9.00 2.25 -4.27
C VAL A 208 9.23 0.74 -4.12
N MET A 209 8.52 0.11 -3.19
CA MET A 209 8.61 -1.33 -2.98
C MET A 209 8.14 -2.11 -4.21
N GLY A 210 6.98 -1.75 -4.78
CA GLY A 210 6.44 -2.40 -5.97
C GLY A 210 7.36 -2.26 -7.19
N ALA A 211 7.94 -1.09 -7.39
CA ALA A 211 8.90 -0.83 -8.47
C ALA A 211 10.18 -1.69 -8.31
N ALA A 212 10.75 -1.75 -7.10
CA ALA A 212 11.93 -2.55 -6.82
C ALA A 212 11.68 -4.05 -7.04
N LEU A 213 10.56 -4.56 -6.53
CA LEU A 213 10.17 -5.95 -6.73
C LEU A 213 9.96 -6.29 -8.21
N ALA A 214 9.30 -5.42 -8.98
CA ALA A 214 9.11 -5.63 -10.41
C ALA A 214 10.43 -5.65 -11.19
N ALA A 215 11.36 -4.76 -10.86
CA ALA A 215 12.69 -4.73 -11.48
C ALA A 215 13.47 -6.03 -11.22
N LEU A 216 13.51 -6.50 -9.97
CA LEU A 216 14.18 -7.75 -9.61
C LEU A 216 13.53 -8.97 -10.27
N TRP A 217 12.20 -9.02 -10.29
CA TRP A 217 11.46 -10.07 -11.00
C TRP A 217 11.80 -10.08 -12.50
N TYR A 218 11.84 -8.91 -13.14
CA TYR A 218 12.17 -8.76 -14.55
C TYR A 218 13.59 -9.28 -14.86
N ILE A 219 14.57 -8.92 -14.02
CA ILE A 219 15.96 -9.40 -14.15
C ILE A 219 15.98 -10.94 -14.06
N GLY A 220 15.25 -11.52 -13.12
CA GLY A 220 15.13 -12.97 -12.99
C GLY A 220 14.57 -13.65 -14.24
N GLN A 221 13.56 -13.04 -14.89
CA GLN A 221 13.02 -13.54 -16.15
C GLN A 221 14.06 -13.48 -17.29
N LYS A 222 14.81 -12.40 -17.39
CA LYS A 222 15.88 -12.22 -18.38
C LYS A 222 17.02 -13.20 -18.24
N LEU A 223 17.39 -13.52 -17.01
CA LEU A 223 18.48 -14.46 -16.70
C LEU A 223 18.03 -15.94 -16.68
N HIS A 224 16.77 -16.22 -16.99
CA HIS A 224 16.17 -17.57 -16.88
C HIS A 224 16.29 -18.18 -15.47
N LYS A 225 16.34 -17.36 -14.43
CA LYS A 225 16.43 -17.72 -13.00
C LYS A 225 15.25 -17.18 -12.21
N SER A 226 14.05 -17.21 -12.79
CA SER A 226 12.86 -16.55 -12.26
C SER A 226 12.51 -16.96 -10.83
N ALA A 227 12.57 -18.25 -10.49
CA ALA A 227 12.26 -18.74 -9.15
C ALA A 227 13.24 -18.19 -8.09
N LEU A 228 14.54 -18.23 -8.38
CA LEU A 228 15.59 -17.73 -7.50
C LEU A 228 15.42 -16.22 -7.26
N PHE A 229 15.27 -15.43 -8.33
CA PHE A 229 15.12 -13.99 -8.20
C PHE A 229 13.79 -13.60 -7.54
N SER A 230 12.72 -14.32 -7.75
CA SER A 230 11.46 -14.11 -7.04
C SER A 230 11.62 -14.36 -5.54
N LEU A 231 12.28 -15.44 -5.15
CA LEU A 231 12.57 -15.72 -3.75
C LEU A 231 13.47 -14.65 -3.13
N LEU A 232 14.60 -14.32 -3.78
CA LEU A 232 15.52 -13.29 -3.30
C LEU A 232 14.88 -11.90 -3.21
N ALA A 233 14.01 -11.54 -4.16
CA ALA A 233 13.31 -10.27 -4.14
C ALA A 233 12.33 -10.19 -2.97
N LEU A 234 11.49 -11.21 -2.75
CA LEU A 234 10.52 -11.20 -1.66
C LEU A 234 11.20 -11.29 -0.30
N THR A 235 12.21 -12.16 -0.14
CA THR A 235 12.95 -12.28 1.13
C THR A 235 13.77 -11.02 1.42
N GLY A 236 14.43 -10.45 0.42
CA GLY A 236 15.16 -9.19 0.56
C GLY A 236 14.24 -8.02 0.93
N ALA A 237 13.07 -7.92 0.28
CA ALA A 237 12.08 -6.91 0.61
C ALA A 237 11.52 -7.06 2.03
N ALA A 238 11.28 -8.31 2.49
CA ALA A 238 10.85 -8.58 3.85
C ALA A 238 11.93 -8.18 4.88
N ILE A 239 13.21 -8.51 4.60
CA ILE A 239 14.35 -8.13 5.45
C ILE A 239 14.49 -6.59 5.49
N ILE A 240 14.42 -5.90 4.35
CA ILE A 240 14.49 -4.44 4.29
C ILE A 240 13.35 -3.81 5.08
N SER A 241 12.11 -4.31 4.93
CA SER A 241 10.97 -3.81 5.70
C SER A 241 11.16 -4.02 7.20
N TRP A 242 11.70 -5.18 7.61
CA TRP A 242 12.00 -5.47 9.01
C TRP A 242 13.12 -4.58 9.56
N LEU A 243 14.20 -4.37 8.81
CA LEU A 243 15.29 -3.47 9.21
C LEU A 243 14.80 -2.02 9.30
N PHE A 244 13.96 -1.59 8.38
CA PHE A 244 13.36 -0.25 8.43
C PHE A 244 12.43 -0.10 9.64
N TYR A 245 11.63 -1.11 9.97
CA TYR A 245 10.84 -1.14 11.20
C TYR A 245 11.71 -1.03 12.45
N GLN A 246 12.82 -1.78 12.53
CA GLN A 246 13.77 -1.70 13.65
C GLN A 246 14.40 -0.30 13.77
N TYR A 247 14.76 0.31 12.64
CA TYR A 247 15.23 1.68 12.61
C TYR A 247 14.18 2.66 13.14
N CYS A 248 12.92 2.54 12.74
CA CYS A 248 11.83 3.34 13.29
C CYS A 248 11.70 3.16 14.82
N LEU A 249 11.77 1.92 15.32
CA LEU A 249 11.70 1.65 16.76
C LEU A 249 12.84 2.34 17.55
N GLN A 250 14.04 2.42 17.00
CA GLN A 250 15.16 3.15 17.63
C GLN A 250 14.85 4.64 17.75
N GLN A 251 14.29 5.26 16.71
CA GLN A 251 13.89 6.67 16.72
C GLN A 251 12.77 6.94 17.75
N VAL A 252 11.82 6.02 17.83
CA VAL A 252 10.67 6.11 18.74
C VAL A 252 11.08 6.10 20.22
N GLN A 253 12.22 5.54 20.58
CA GLN A 253 12.70 5.54 21.97
C GLN A 253 12.79 6.98 22.55
N MET A 254 13.23 7.95 21.75
CA MET A 254 13.29 9.36 22.15
C MET A 254 11.93 10.02 22.24
N LEU A 255 10.96 9.51 21.50
CA LEU A 255 9.59 10.03 21.42
C LEU A 255 8.63 9.37 22.42
N ALA A 256 9.03 8.28 23.07
CA ALA A 256 8.14 7.49 23.89
C ALA A 256 7.40 8.31 24.97
N PRO A 257 8.03 9.26 25.72
CA PRO A 257 7.28 10.08 26.68
C PRO A 257 6.21 10.96 26.02
N LEU A 258 6.56 11.66 24.94
CA LEU A 258 5.63 12.50 24.17
C LEU A 258 4.47 11.68 23.61
N TRP A 259 4.77 10.55 23.00
CA TRP A 259 3.75 9.70 22.39
C TRP A 259 2.84 9.02 23.42
N GLN A 260 3.34 8.68 24.62
CA GLN A 260 2.52 8.17 25.71
C GLN A 260 1.53 9.23 26.18
N GLU A 261 1.95 10.51 26.30
CA GLU A 261 1.06 11.61 26.64
C GLU A 261 -0.01 11.81 25.57
N ILE A 262 0.37 11.82 24.27
CA ILE A 262 -0.55 11.89 23.15
C ILE A 262 -1.58 10.74 23.18
N LEU A 263 -1.12 9.51 23.46
CA LEU A 263 -2.01 8.35 23.56
C LEU A 263 -2.97 8.47 24.73
N GLN A 264 -2.53 8.98 25.88
CA GLN A 264 -3.41 9.22 27.03
C GLN A 264 -4.50 10.25 26.71
N MET A 265 -4.13 11.37 26.10
CA MET A 265 -5.08 12.40 25.66
C MET A 265 -6.06 11.83 24.62
N MET A 266 -5.57 11.10 23.63
CA MET A 266 -6.41 10.47 22.62
C MET A 266 -7.43 9.49 23.24
N ARG A 267 -6.99 8.62 24.16
CA ARG A 267 -7.87 7.66 24.86
C ARG A 267 -8.96 8.36 25.65
N GLN A 268 -8.62 9.42 26.36
CA GLN A 268 -9.60 10.23 27.09
C GLN A 268 -10.61 10.89 26.14
N GLN A 269 -10.13 11.47 25.05
CA GLN A 269 -10.94 12.20 24.08
C GLN A 269 -11.88 11.27 23.29
N LEU A 270 -11.41 10.07 22.93
CA LEU A 270 -12.17 9.09 22.16
C LEU A 270 -12.93 8.10 23.05
N GLN A 271 -12.83 8.18 24.37
CA GLN A 271 -13.44 7.26 25.34
C GLN A 271 -13.06 5.78 25.04
N LEU A 272 -11.75 5.53 24.84
CA LEU A 272 -11.17 4.20 24.55
C LEU A 272 -10.61 3.55 25.82
#